data_0f05b945238eed61770b2fc669caef93
#
_entry.id   0f05b945238eed61770b2fc669caef93
#
_cell.length_a   1.000
_cell.length_b   1.000
_cell.length_c   1.000
_cell.angle_alpha   90.00
_cell.angle_beta   90.00
_cell.angle_gamma   90.00
#
_symmetry.space_group_name_H-M   'P 1'
#
loop_
_entity.id
_entity.type
_entity.pdbx_description
1 polymer ?
#
loop_
_entity_poly.entity_id
_entity_poly.type
_entity_poly.pdbx_seq_one_letter_code
_entity_poly.pdbx_strand_id
1 'polypeptide(L)'
;MRRTASRTAGALLASALLVPLMAGCGGEAGAGDDGTVTVTVGYQSRTINTVTAGTLLRSLGYFEDELRARGERDGVTYEVKWQDYATGAPITAQMTAGKIDIGSMGDFPLLINAARGKQLNRPTKLVSVTGYNLRGGLNTVVTAPDSPLGSLKDLQGKKVSTSVGSAADGTLVRALQQAGLDPEKDIRKLNQQPAVGASALQAGSADALSQFVAWPGLLAFQGRAKALYDGAELNLPTFHGVTVVEDFAKDRPAVLEDFLRAQGRATEYLHEHPVAASESVAKATGLPAEVVHLYNGAQGIATFDTTVKPALVAALKKDVPVLRSAKLVGDVDVDAFVDEQYVKRVHGSAYAKARAAGPPAARGGEVWLKGEDSTSAFATSAEVLRYAAGHKDRLRAAYVPDAGTGTLWFADRAVWVSDGPELRPYVTGSAARADVAAHPGARIVPYATALDLARPS
;
A
#
# COMPACT_ATOMS: atom_id res chain seq x y z
N MET A 1 73.14 -16.55 7.12
CA MET A 1 73.77 -16.24 5.81
C MET A 1 72.99 -15.11 5.21
N ARG A 2 73.45 -13.85 5.30
CA ARG A 2 74.23 -13.08 4.34
C ARG A 2 73.64 -13.19 2.93
N ARG A 3 73.20 -12.18 2.26
CA ARG A 3 73.58 -10.80 1.88
C ARG A 3 72.58 -10.39 0.77
N THR A 4 72.29 -9.25 0.30
CA THR A 4 72.87 -7.92 0.29
C THR A 4 71.90 -6.95 -0.36
N ALA A 5 72.04 -5.70 0.02
CA ALA A 5 71.33 -4.54 -0.54
C ALA A 5 71.83 -4.15 -1.94
N SER A 6 71.01 -3.50 -2.73
CA SER A 6 71.48 -2.54 -3.73
C SER A 6 70.49 -1.36 -3.79
N ARG A 7 71.02 -0.18 -3.51
CA ARG A 7 70.48 1.18 -3.73
C ARG A 7 70.82 1.63 -5.13
N THR A 8 69.85 2.21 -5.83
CA THR A 8 70.17 3.20 -6.84
C THR A 8 69.18 4.36 -6.74
N ALA A 9 69.80 5.54 -6.57
CA ALA A 9 69.15 6.84 -6.57
C ALA A 9 68.93 7.36 -7.99
N GLY A 10 67.89 8.11 -8.24
CA GLY A 10 67.67 8.80 -9.53
C GLY A 10 66.65 9.91 -9.40
N ALA A 11 67.20 11.08 -9.23
CA ALA A 11 66.82 12.46 -9.52
C ALA A 11 65.36 12.88 -9.82
N LEU A 12 64.99 13.94 -9.10
CA LEU A 12 63.95 14.92 -9.24
C LEU A 12 63.79 15.51 -10.64
N LEU A 13 62.49 15.63 -11.04
CA LEU A 13 62.07 16.77 -11.89
C LEU A 13 60.65 17.18 -11.42
N ALA A 14 60.60 18.32 -10.74
CA ALA A 14 59.36 18.98 -10.35
C ALA A 14 58.82 19.73 -11.57
N SER A 15 57.60 19.39 -11.96
CA SER A 15 56.79 20.22 -12.86
C SER A 15 55.51 20.63 -12.12
N ALA A 16 55.48 21.87 -11.67
CA ALA A 16 54.32 22.52 -11.08
C ALA A 16 53.28 22.82 -12.18
N LEU A 17 52.17 22.13 -12.16
CA LEU A 17 50.99 22.50 -12.89
C LEU A 17 50.01 23.18 -11.93
N LEU A 18 49.86 24.49 -12.06
CA LEU A 18 48.79 25.28 -11.45
C LEU A 18 47.45 24.80 -12.04
N VAL A 19 46.61 24.25 -11.19
CA VAL A 19 45.16 24.07 -11.47
C VAL A 19 44.42 25.23 -10.81
N PRO A 20 43.63 26.02 -11.55
CA PRO A 20 42.78 27.03 -10.92
C PRO A 20 41.63 26.35 -10.17
N LEU A 21 41.52 26.60 -8.87
CA LEU A 21 40.30 26.37 -8.10
C LEU A 21 39.17 27.26 -8.65
N MET A 22 38.26 26.69 -9.41
CA MET A 22 36.97 27.28 -9.62
C MET A 22 36.06 26.83 -8.47
N ALA A 23 35.83 27.72 -7.51
CA ALA A 23 34.77 27.62 -6.55
C ALA A 23 33.44 27.88 -7.29
N GLY A 24 32.72 26.81 -7.59
CA GLY A 24 31.34 26.84 -8.08
C GLY A 24 30.42 26.41 -6.97
N CYS A 25 29.89 27.35 -6.21
CA CYS A 25 28.67 27.15 -5.42
C CYS A 25 27.47 27.18 -6.37
N GLY A 26 26.60 26.20 -6.27
CA GLY A 26 25.33 26.21 -6.97
C GLY A 26 24.86 24.76 -7.23
N GLY A 27 24.13 24.18 -6.27
CA GLY A 27 23.41 22.93 -6.54
C GLY A 27 22.22 23.21 -7.44
N GLU A 28 22.41 23.24 -8.75
CA GLU A 28 21.32 23.10 -9.72
C GLU A 28 21.08 21.62 -9.93
N ALA A 29 19.84 21.16 -9.66
CA ALA A 29 19.34 19.90 -10.16
C ALA A 29 19.31 19.99 -11.69
N GLY A 30 20.38 19.47 -12.35
CA GLY A 30 20.71 19.76 -13.72
C GLY A 30 19.69 19.29 -14.73
N ALA A 31 19.40 20.16 -15.69
CA ALA A 31 19.18 19.69 -17.05
C ALA A 31 20.45 18.92 -17.46
N GLY A 32 20.29 17.71 -18.03
CA GLY A 32 21.41 17.02 -18.69
C GLY A 32 22.00 17.93 -19.75
N ASP A 33 23.25 17.70 -20.12
CA ASP A 33 24.01 18.47 -21.11
C ASP A 33 23.35 18.57 -22.50
N ASP A 34 22.19 17.89 -22.68
CA ASP A 34 21.33 17.81 -23.87
C ASP A 34 19.98 18.54 -23.74
N GLY A 35 19.74 19.33 -22.70
CA GLY A 35 18.46 20.02 -22.49
C GLY A 35 17.31 19.11 -21.99
N THR A 36 17.61 17.89 -21.54
CA THR A 36 16.60 16.95 -21.02
C THR A 36 16.36 17.18 -19.52
N VAL A 37 15.11 17.32 -19.13
CA VAL A 37 14.65 17.40 -17.74
C VAL A 37 14.19 16.03 -17.25
N THR A 38 14.94 15.42 -16.35
CA THR A 38 14.55 14.15 -15.73
C THR A 38 13.63 14.39 -14.53
N VAL A 39 12.51 13.64 -14.46
CA VAL A 39 11.63 13.56 -13.29
C VAL A 39 11.69 12.13 -12.76
N THR A 40 12.10 11.97 -11.50
CA THR A 40 12.26 10.65 -10.88
C THR A 40 11.10 10.34 -9.93
N VAL A 41 10.39 9.24 -10.19
CA VAL A 41 9.24 8.78 -9.40
C VAL A 41 9.58 7.48 -8.67
N GLY A 42 9.52 7.50 -7.34
CA GLY A 42 9.65 6.32 -6.48
C GLY A 42 8.28 5.70 -6.16
N TYR A 43 8.11 4.41 -6.42
CA TYR A 43 6.86 3.70 -6.19
C TYR A 43 7.08 2.29 -5.62
N GLN A 44 6.00 1.59 -5.29
CA GLN A 44 6.01 0.25 -4.71
C GLN A 44 5.11 -0.66 -5.53
N SER A 45 5.67 -1.43 -6.46
CA SER A 45 4.87 -2.22 -7.43
C SER A 45 3.94 -3.22 -6.76
N ARG A 46 4.36 -3.85 -5.67
CA ARG A 46 3.58 -4.87 -4.94
C ARG A 46 2.69 -4.32 -3.82
N THR A 47 2.75 -3.02 -3.57
CA THR A 47 1.84 -2.32 -2.65
C THR A 47 0.71 -1.70 -3.49
N ILE A 48 -0.23 -2.53 -3.87
CA ILE A 48 -1.16 -2.25 -4.98
C ILE A 48 -2.22 -1.19 -4.71
N ASN A 49 -2.35 -0.68 -3.52
CA ASN A 49 -3.16 0.52 -3.27
C ASN A 49 -2.43 1.85 -3.64
N THR A 50 -1.21 1.77 -4.19
CA THR A 50 -0.51 2.92 -4.77
C THR A 50 -0.53 2.93 -6.30
N VAL A 51 -1.22 2.00 -6.95
CA VAL A 51 -1.11 1.76 -8.40
C VAL A 51 -1.41 2.99 -9.25
N THR A 52 -2.31 3.87 -8.81
CA THR A 52 -2.68 5.08 -9.56
C THR A 52 -1.61 6.18 -9.51
N ALA A 53 -0.60 6.05 -8.65
CA ALA A 53 0.60 6.89 -8.61
C ALA A 53 1.89 6.06 -8.88
N GLY A 54 1.76 4.84 -9.39
CA GLY A 54 2.85 3.91 -9.62
C GLY A 54 2.56 2.96 -10.76
N THR A 55 2.37 1.66 -10.45
CA THR A 55 2.34 0.57 -11.44
C THR A 55 1.32 0.77 -12.56
N LEU A 56 0.07 1.12 -12.25
CA LEU A 56 -0.97 1.34 -13.25
C LEU A 56 -0.69 2.61 -14.05
N LEU A 57 -0.38 3.73 -13.37
CA LEU A 57 -0.05 4.99 -14.02
C LEU A 57 1.09 4.81 -15.03
N ARG A 58 2.16 4.13 -14.62
CA ARG A 58 3.30 3.79 -15.49
C ARG A 58 2.87 2.92 -16.66
N SER A 59 2.06 1.89 -16.42
CA SER A 59 1.60 0.96 -17.48
C SER A 59 0.73 1.64 -18.51
N LEU A 60 -0.03 2.67 -18.12
CA LEU A 60 -0.88 3.47 -19.02
C LEU A 60 -0.11 4.56 -19.76
N GLY A 61 1.09 4.94 -19.29
CA GLY A 61 1.92 5.98 -19.91
C GLY A 61 1.36 7.40 -19.78
N TYR A 62 0.37 7.62 -18.92
CA TYR A 62 -0.32 8.91 -18.83
C TYR A 62 0.56 10.06 -18.37
N PHE A 63 1.53 9.81 -17.51
CA PHE A 63 2.43 10.86 -17.07
C PHE A 63 3.44 11.24 -18.16
N GLU A 64 3.94 10.26 -18.90
CA GLU A 64 4.79 10.47 -20.06
C GLU A 64 4.05 11.27 -21.16
N ASP A 65 2.76 11.00 -21.35
CA ASP A 65 1.94 11.75 -22.30
C ASP A 65 1.75 13.23 -21.90
N GLU A 66 1.44 13.49 -20.62
CA GLU A 66 1.35 14.86 -20.07
C GLU A 66 2.67 15.62 -20.24
N LEU A 67 3.80 14.95 -19.94
CA LEU A 67 5.12 15.57 -20.05
C LEU A 67 5.54 15.78 -21.50
N ARG A 68 5.15 14.91 -22.43
CA ARG A 68 5.39 15.13 -23.87
C ARG A 68 4.68 16.40 -24.35
N ALA A 69 3.38 16.51 -24.02
CA ALA A 69 2.60 17.68 -24.37
C ALA A 69 3.12 18.97 -23.68
N ARG A 70 3.69 18.88 -22.50
CA ARG A 70 4.38 19.99 -21.83
C ARG A 70 5.65 20.35 -22.57
N GLY A 71 6.48 19.38 -22.90
CA GLY A 71 7.76 19.58 -23.58
C GLY A 71 7.61 20.31 -24.92
N GLU A 72 6.54 19.99 -25.68
CA GLU A 72 6.22 20.67 -26.92
C GLU A 72 5.90 22.17 -26.68
N ARG A 73 5.29 22.52 -25.55
CA ARG A 73 5.01 23.94 -25.18
C ARG A 73 6.22 24.67 -24.66
N ASP A 74 7.04 23.99 -23.86
CA ASP A 74 8.15 24.58 -23.11
C ASP A 74 9.46 24.56 -23.93
N GLY A 75 9.51 23.83 -25.05
CA GLY A 75 10.72 23.65 -25.87
C GLY A 75 11.80 22.80 -25.16
N VAL A 76 11.40 21.89 -24.27
CA VAL A 76 12.26 21.04 -23.45
C VAL A 76 11.87 19.57 -23.63
N THR A 77 12.84 18.67 -23.53
CA THR A 77 12.57 17.24 -23.45
C THR A 77 12.41 16.83 -21.99
N TYR A 78 11.34 16.09 -21.66
CA TYR A 78 11.16 15.50 -20.33
C TYR A 78 11.37 13.98 -20.40
N GLU A 79 12.04 13.42 -19.39
CA GLU A 79 12.21 11.98 -19.19
C GLU A 79 11.68 11.57 -17.81
N VAL A 80 10.85 10.52 -17.74
CA VAL A 80 10.40 9.95 -16.46
C VAL A 80 11.26 8.75 -16.10
N LYS A 81 11.87 8.78 -14.90
CA LYS A 81 12.58 7.63 -14.32
C LYS A 81 11.76 7.02 -13.19
N TRP A 82 11.20 5.83 -13.43
CA TRP A 82 10.47 5.07 -12.44
C TRP A 82 11.41 4.18 -11.64
N GLN A 83 11.34 4.27 -10.29
CA GLN A 83 12.15 3.46 -9.38
C GLN A 83 11.24 2.65 -8.45
N ASP A 84 11.32 1.32 -8.53
CA ASP A 84 10.49 0.39 -7.77
C ASP A 84 11.19 -0.03 -6.46
N TYR A 85 10.42 -0.03 -5.36
CA TYR A 85 10.89 -0.38 -4.03
C TYR A 85 9.88 -1.29 -3.30
N ALA A 86 10.39 -2.13 -2.40
CA ALA A 86 9.55 -3.04 -1.63
C ALA A 86 8.74 -2.34 -0.52
N THR A 87 9.23 -1.19 0.00
CA THR A 87 8.62 -0.43 1.10
C THR A 87 8.90 1.06 0.96
N GLY A 88 8.25 1.89 1.79
CA GLY A 88 8.45 3.35 1.78
C GLY A 88 9.79 3.84 2.33
N ALA A 89 10.47 3.06 3.18
CA ALA A 89 11.72 3.50 3.80
C ALA A 89 12.87 3.77 2.78
N PRO A 90 13.12 2.91 1.77
CA PRO A 90 14.08 3.22 0.71
C PRO A 90 13.69 4.45 -0.11
N ILE A 91 12.39 4.65 -0.39
CA ILE A 91 11.92 5.85 -1.11
C ILE A 91 12.28 7.10 -0.30
N THR A 92 12.00 7.11 1.01
CA THR A 92 12.39 8.21 1.91
C THR A 92 13.89 8.49 1.84
N ALA A 93 14.73 7.45 1.91
CA ALA A 93 16.19 7.60 1.83
C ALA A 93 16.63 8.23 0.49
N GLN A 94 16.04 7.81 -0.63
CA GLN A 94 16.36 8.36 -1.94
C GLN A 94 15.82 9.78 -2.15
N MET A 95 14.65 10.11 -1.61
CA MET A 95 14.11 11.48 -1.63
C MET A 95 15.02 12.44 -0.85
N THR A 96 15.43 12.07 0.35
CA THR A 96 16.32 12.89 1.18
C THR A 96 17.74 13.00 0.60
N ALA A 97 18.17 12.01 -0.20
CA ALA A 97 19.43 12.05 -0.96
C ALA A 97 19.32 12.81 -2.29
N GLY A 98 18.15 13.35 -2.65
CA GLY A 98 17.94 14.08 -3.90
C GLY A 98 17.88 13.25 -5.17
N LYS A 99 17.53 11.96 -5.04
CA LYS A 99 17.48 11.03 -6.17
C LYS A 99 16.06 10.69 -6.62
N ILE A 100 15.06 11.09 -5.86
CA ILE A 100 13.63 10.94 -6.16
C ILE A 100 12.96 12.28 -5.89
N ASP A 101 12.12 12.73 -6.83
CA ASP A 101 11.37 13.96 -6.75
C ASP A 101 9.98 13.74 -6.17
N ILE A 102 9.29 12.70 -6.66
CA ILE A 102 7.92 12.31 -6.28
C ILE A 102 7.95 10.87 -5.76
N GLY A 103 7.33 10.61 -4.61
CA GLY A 103 7.23 9.28 -4.02
C GLY A 103 5.80 8.92 -3.63
N SER A 104 5.45 7.62 -3.63
CA SER A 104 4.17 7.15 -3.08
C SER A 104 4.41 6.10 -2.01
N MET A 105 3.75 6.29 -0.83
CA MET A 105 3.95 5.40 0.32
C MET A 105 2.78 5.47 1.31
N GLY A 106 2.74 4.54 2.26
CA GLY A 106 1.70 4.48 3.29
C GLY A 106 1.81 5.59 4.33
N ASP A 107 0.77 5.75 5.13
CA ASP A 107 0.61 6.76 6.17
C ASP A 107 1.80 6.86 7.14
N PHE A 108 2.24 5.76 7.75
CA PHE A 108 3.40 5.72 8.63
C PHE A 108 4.70 6.13 7.92
N PRO A 109 5.06 5.55 6.77
CA PRO A 109 6.19 6.00 5.96
C PRO A 109 6.11 7.46 5.53
N LEU A 110 4.93 8.01 5.25
CA LEU A 110 4.73 9.45 4.93
C LEU A 110 5.18 10.34 6.10
N LEU A 111 4.81 10.00 7.34
CA LEU A 111 5.23 10.74 8.53
C LEU A 111 6.74 10.62 8.79
N ILE A 112 7.33 9.44 8.57
CA ILE A 112 8.78 9.23 8.65
C ILE A 112 9.48 10.06 7.57
N ASN A 113 8.94 10.10 6.37
CA ASN A 113 9.46 10.91 5.26
C ASN A 113 9.42 12.41 5.61
N ALA A 114 8.30 12.91 6.12
CA ALA A 114 8.18 14.30 6.58
C ALA A 114 9.22 14.66 7.65
N ALA A 115 9.37 13.80 8.67
CA ALA A 115 10.33 14.02 9.76
C ALA A 115 11.79 14.02 9.24
N ARG A 116 12.14 13.05 8.42
CA ARG A 116 13.50 12.91 7.86
C ARG A 116 13.83 14.03 6.89
N GLY A 117 12.88 14.37 6.01
CA GLY A 117 13.05 15.48 5.08
C GLY A 117 13.32 16.80 5.81
N LYS A 118 12.57 17.10 6.85
CA LYS A 118 12.80 18.28 7.70
C LYS A 118 14.17 18.23 8.38
N GLN A 119 14.54 17.08 8.96
CA GLN A 119 15.83 16.88 9.64
C GLN A 119 17.03 17.10 8.72
N LEU A 120 16.91 16.70 7.46
CA LEU A 120 17.99 16.75 6.47
C LEU A 120 17.92 17.98 5.54
N ASN A 121 17.14 19.01 5.92
CA ASN A 121 16.91 20.23 5.13
C ASN A 121 16.43 19.96 3.69
N ARG A 122 15.66 18.90 3.52
CA ARG A 122 15.01 18.52 2.27
C ARG A 122 13.55 18.15 2.54
N PRO A 123 12.74 19.15 2.94
CA PRO A 123 11.37 18.95 3.34
C PRO A 123 10.53 18.37 2.19
N THR A 124 9.50 17.63 2.58
CA THR A 124 8.55 17.02 1.65
C THR A 124 7.13 17.42 2.00
N LYS A 125 6.21 17.30 1.06
CA LYS A 125 4.79 17.60 1.22
C LYS A 125 3.93 16.42 0.75
N LEU A 126 2.86 16.11 1.48
CA LEU A 126 1.79 15.24 1.01
C LEU A 126 0.87 16.05 0.10
N VAL A 127 0.77 15.67 -1.17
CA VAL A 127 0.06 16.45 -2.20
C VAL A 127 -1.19 15.78 -2.76
N SER A 128 -1.32 14.46 -2.61
CA SER A 128 -2.52 13.71 -2.99
C SER A 128 -2.58 12.35 -2.29
N VAL A 129 -3.72 11.67 -2.42
CA VAL A 129 -3.97 10.34 -1.88
C VAL A 129 -4.08 9.34 -3.05
N THR A 130 -3.82 8.08 -2.80
CA THR A 130 -4.06 6.98 -3.72
C THR A 130 -5.20 6.08 -3.17
N GLY A 131 -4.90 4.83 -2.78
CA GLY A 131 -5.89 3.95 -2.18
C GLY A 131 -5.94 4.08 -0.66
N TYR A 132 -7.15 4.20 -0.10
CA TYR A 132 -7.39 4.27 1.33
C TYR A 132 -8.50 3.31 1.78
N ASN A 133 -8.55 3.03 3.08
CA ASN A 133 -9.67 2.36 3.73
C ASN A 133 -10.00 3.09 5.05
N LEU A 134 -11.24 3.51 5.23
CA LEU A 134 -11.64 4.34 6.38
C LEU A 134 -11.67 3.58 7.71
N ARG A 135 -11.61 2.24 7.68
CA ARG A 135 -11.62 1.38 8.87
C ARG A 135 -10.26 0.75 9.19
N GLY A 136 -9.31 0.71 8.22
CA GLY A 136 -7.99 0.10 8.41
C GLY A 136 -7.78 -1.25 7.72
N GLY A 137 -8.71 -1.72 6.91
CA GLY A 137 -8.70 -3.03 6.25
C GLY A 137 -7.59 -3.26 5.22
N LEU A 138 -6.70 -2.29 5.00
CA LEU A 138 -5.52 -2.46 4.15
C LEU A 138 -4.41 -3.29 4.80
N ASN A 139 -4.49 -3.52 6.12
CA ASN A 139 -3.48 -4.24 6.90
C ASN A 139 -4.12 -5.42 7.62
N THR A 140 -3.45 -6.56 7.63
CA THR A 140 -3.96 -7.80 8.22
C THR A 140 -2.83 -8.55 8.92
N VAL A 141 -3.13 -9.13 10.09
CA VAL A 141 -2.24 -10.11 10.71
C VAL A 141 -2.67 -11.49 10.25
N VAL A 142 -1.74 -12.26 9.71
CA VAL A 142 -1.99 -13.63 9.22
C VAL A 142 -1.10 -14.64 9.93
N THR A 143 -1.56 -15.89 9.98
CA THR A 143 -0.82 -17.06 10.51
C THR A 143 -0.79 -18.17 9.47
N ALA A 144 0.02 -19.21 9.70
CA ALA A 144 -0.03 -20.42 8.88
C ALA A 144 -1.44 -21.04 8.91
N PRO A 145 -1.87 -21.74 7.85
CA PRO A 145 -3.24 -22.28 7.76
C PRO A 145 -3.62 -23.23 8.90
N ASP A 146 -2.66 -24.02 9.35
CA ASP A 146 -2.77 -25.02 10.43
C ASP A 146 -2.41 -24.47 11.82
N SER A 147 -2.04 -23.19 11.92
CA SER A 147 -1.70 -22.55 13.19
C SER A 147 -2.83 -22.66 14.21
N PRO A 148 -2.54 -23.03 15.48
CA PRO A 148 -3.54 -23.04 16.54
C PRO A 148 -3.92 -21.65 17.05
N LEU A 149 -3.21 -20.59 16.62
CA LEU A 149 -3.47 -19.22 17.04
C LEU A 149 -4.85 -18.78 16.53
N GLY A 150 -5.69 -18.32 17.43
CA GLY A 150 -7.09 -17.94 17.14
C GLY A 150 -7.41 -16.48 17.43
N SER A 151 -6.52 -15.76 18.11
CA SER A 151 -6.73 -14.36 18.51
C SER A 151 -5.39 -13.63 18.67
N LEU A 152 -5.43 -12.28 18.77
CA LEU A 152 -4.24 -11.48 19.07
C LEU A 152 -3.60 -11.84 20.42
N LYS A 153 -4.38 -12.27 21.40
CA LYS A 153 -3.85 -12.66 22.74
C LYS A 153 -2.93 -13.87 22.66
N ASP A 154 -3.14 -14.73 21.69
CA ASP A 154 -2.30 -15.92 21.46
C ASP A 154 -0.90 -15.56 20.93
N LEU A 155 -0.69 -14.29 20.53
CA LEU A 155 0.63 -13.80 20.11
C LEU A 155 1.61 -13.58 21.25
N GLN A 156 1.17 -13.67 22.50
CA GLN A 156 2.06 -13.53 23.66
C GLN A 156 3.22 -14.52 23.59
N GLY A 157 4.46 -14.01 23.66
CA GLY A 157 5.69 -14.78 23.53
C GLY A 157 6.03 -15.25 22.10
N LYS A 158 5.19 -14.96 21.09
CA LYS A 158 5.37 -15.41 19.71
C LYS A 158 6.26 -14.50 18.89
N LYS A 159 6.82 -15.06 17.82
CA LYS A 159 7.61 -14.33 16.81
C LYS A 159 6.66 -13.75 15.77
N VAL A 160 6.55 -12.43 15.71
CA VAL A 160 5.69 -11.74 14.74
C VAL A 160 6.56 -10.95 13.77
N SER A 161 6.51 -11.34 12.50
CA SER A 161 7.19 -10.62 11.43
C SER A 161 6.38 -9.41 11.00
N THR A 162 7.04 -8.26 10.83
CA THR A 162 6.46 -7.03 10.26
C THR A 162 7.58 -6.17 9.67
N SER A 163 7.22 -5.25 8.77
CA SER A 163 8.16 -4.21 8.30
C SER A 163 8.05 -3.02 9.25
N VAL A 164 8.97 -2.89 10.19
CA VAL A 164 8.95 -1.84 11.21
C VAL A 164 8.86 -0.44 10.57
N GLY A 165 7.94 0.37 11.08
CA GLY A 165 7.64 1.70 10.54
C GLY A 165 6.70 1.71 9.33
N SER A 166 6.17 0.56 8.92
CA SER A 166 5.10 0.50 7.91
C SER A 166 3.70 0.68 8.54
N ALA A 167 2.69 0.89 7.70
CA ALA A 167 1.29 0.91 8.12
C ALA A 167 0.89 -0.38 8.86
N ALA A 168 1.38 -1.53 8.41
CA ALA A 168 1.10 -2.82 9.04
C ALA A 168 1.74 -2.97 10.43
N ASP A 169 2.94 -2.41 10.64
CA ASP A 169 3.56 -2.34 11.97
C ASP A 169 2.72 -1.46 12.92
N GLY A 170 2.29 -0.29 12.44
CA GLY A 170 1.41 0.60 13.20
C GLY A 170 0.07 -0.05 13.57
N THR A 171 -0.55 -0.77 12.62
CA THR A 171 -1.76 -1.57 12.86
C THR A 171 -1.51 -2.64 13.92
N LEU A 172 -0.40 -3.38 13.82
CA LEU A 172 -0.02 -4.41 14.80
C LEU A 172 0.14 -3.82 16.20
N VAL A 173 0.89 -2.73 16.34
CA VAL A 173 1.12 -2.05 17.63
C VAL A 173 -0.22 -1.66 18.28
N ARG A 174 -1.12 -1.02 17.54
CA ARG A 174 -2.42 -0.60 18.04
C ARG A 174 -3.31 -1.79 18.41
N ALA A 175 -3.34 -2.82 17.57
CA ALA A 175 -4.13 -4.01 17.78
C ALA A 175 -3.69 -4.77 19.05
N LEU A 176 -2.37 -4.92 19.26
CA LEU A 176 -1.82 -5.51 20.48
C LEU A 176 -2.17 -4.70 21.72
N GLN A 177 -2.01 -3.38 21.68
CA GLN A 177 -2.37 -2.49 22.79
C GLN A 177 -3.86 -2.60 23.14
N GLN A 178 -4.74 -2.64 22.13
CA GLN A 178 -6.19 -2.82 22.33
C GLN A 178 -6.51 -4.20 22.91
N ALA A 179 -5.71 -5.23 22.59
CA ALA A 179 -5.84 -6.57 23.17
C ALA A 179 -5.23 -6.69 24.58
N GLY A 180 -4.62 -5.61 25.11
CA GLY A 180 -3.97 -5.57 26.41
C GLY A 180 -2.56 -6.13 26.43
N LEU A 181 -1.89 -6.21 25.26
CA LEU A 181 -0.51 -6.66 25.11
C LEU A 181 0.43 -5.48 24.88
N ASP A 182 1.63 -5.54 25.46
CA ASP A 182 2.72 -4.61 25.18
C ASP A 182 3.46 -5.06 23.91
N PRO A 183 3.42 -4.26 22.82
CA PRO A 183 4.01 -4.66 21.54
C PRO A 183 5.54 -4.79 21.56
N GLU A 184 6.21 -4.27 22.61
CA GLU A 184 7.66 -4.34 22.74
C GLU A 184 8.12 -5.46 23.70
N LYS A 185 7.23 -5.93 24.58
CA LYS A 185 7.58 -6.93 25.62
C LYS A 185 6.90 -8.27 25.42
N ASP A 186 5.63 -8.24 24.97
CA ASP A 186 4.80 -9.44 24.93
C ASP A 186 4.94 -10.24 23.65
N ILE A 187 5.57 -9.68 22.61
CA ILE A 187 5.91 -10.41 21.38
C ILE A 187 7.40 -10.30 21.05
N ARG A 188 7.88 -11.19 20.19
CA ARG A 188 9.20 -11.09 19.56
C ARG A 188 9.04 -10.53 18.15
N LYS A 189 9.14 -9.20 18.04
CA LYS A 189 8.99 -8.52 16.73
C LYS A 189 10.22 -8.81 15.86
N LEU A 190 9.97 -9.31 14.63
CA LEU A 190 10.98 -9.53 13.60
C LEU A 190 10.83 -8.45 12.53
N ASN A 191 11.81 -7.55 12.44
CA ASN A 191 11.82 -6.53 11.39
C ASN A 191 12.28 -7.13 10.07
N GLN A 192 11.34 -7.42 9.17
CA GLN A 192 11.60 -8.10 7.90
C GLN A 192 10.86 -7.44 6.76
N GLN A 193 11.48 -7.42 5.58
CA GLN A 193 10.79 -7.03 4.34
C GLN A 193 9.65 -8.02 4.04
N PRO A 194 8.58 -7.59 3.35
CA PRO A 194 7.37 -8.39 3.18
C PRO A 194 7.61 -9.81 2.64
N ALA A 195 8.43 -9.95 1.60
CA ALA A 195 8.75 -11.25 1.02
C ALA A 195 9.51 -12.17 1.98
N VAL A 196 10.42 -11.59 2.77
CA VAL A 196 11.20 -12.34 3.79
C VAL A 196 10.27 -12.79 4.91
N GLY A 197 9.38 -11.92 5.39
CA GLY A 197 8.38 -12.25 6.40
C GLY A 197 7.40 -13.34 5.94
N ALA A 198 6.95 -13.28 4.69
CA ALA A 198 6.12 -14.32 4.10
C ALA A 198 6.84 -15.69 4.06
N SER A 199 8.12 -15.70 3.68
CA SER A 199 8.95 -16.91 3.69
C SER A 199 9.19 -17.40 5.11
N ALA A 200 9.41 -16.51 6.08
CA ALA A 200 9.60 -16.86 7.49
C ALA A 200 8.34 -17.52 8.09
N LEU A 201 7.14 -17.00 7.75
CA LEU A 201 5.87 -17.62 8.15
C LEU A 201 5.75 -19.04 7.63
N GLN A 202 6.04 -19.26 6.34
CA GLN A 202 5.95 -20.58 5.71
C GLN A 202 6.96 -21.60 6.24
N ALA A 203 8.15 -21.12 6.61
CA ALA A 203 9.20 -21.95 7.20
C ALA A 203 8.99 -22.20 8.71
N GLY A 204 7.94 -21.66 9.33
CA GLY A 204 7.70 -21.74 10.77
C GLY A 204 8.72 -20.99 11.62
N SER A 205 9.53 -20.11 11.01
CA SER A 205 10.49 -19.26 11.74
C SER A 205 9.85 -17.97 12.28
N ALA A 206 8.65 -17.61 11.80
CA ALA A 206 7.74 -16.67 12.38
C ALA A 206 6.38 -17.35 12.64
N ASP A 207 5.73 -17.03 13.77
CA ASP A 207 4.43 -17.58 14.16
C ASP A 207 3.28 -16.81 13.50
N ALA A 208 3.49 -15.52 13.24
CA ALA A 208 2.53 -14.64 12.58
C ALA A 208 3.26 -13.60 11.71
N LEU A 209 2.51 -13.02 10.76
CA LEU A 209 2.97 -11.99 9.85
C LEU A 209 1.95 -10.86 9.85
N SER A 210 2.35 -9.65 10.24
CA SER A 210 1.58 -8.43 10.05
C SER A 210 2.06 -7.73 8.79
N GLN A 211 1.19 -7.63 7.78
CA GLN A 211 1.55 -6.99 6.51
C GLN A 211 0.39 -6.21 5.88
N PHE A 212 0.78 -5.32 4.98
CA PHE A 212 -0.09 -4.49 4.16
C PHE A 212 -0.38 -5.15 2.81
N VAL A 213 -1.32 -4.58 2.08
CA VAL A 213 -1.65 -5.04 0.71
C VAL A 213 -0.39 -5.11 -0.19
N ALA A 214 -0.21 -6.15 -1.03
CA ALA A 214 -1.18 -7.24 -1.32
C ALA A 214 -0.90 -8.53 -0.54
N TRP A 215 0.06 -8.50 0.40
CA TRP A 215 0.64 -9.71 1.00
C TRP A 215 -0.37 -10.62 1.71
N PRO A 216 -1.27 -10.11 2.59
CA PRO A 216 -2.24 -10.99 3.26
C PRO A 216 -3.17 -11.68 2.26
N GLY A 217 -3.74 -10.93 1.30
CA GLY A 217 -4.60 -11.48 0.25
C GLY A 217 -3.87 -12.47 -0.65
N LEU A 218 -2.60 -12.21 -1.00
CA LEU A 218 -1.77 -13.13 -1.78
C LEU A 218 -1.57 -14.47 -1.07
N LEU A 219 -1.19 -14.43 0.21
CA LEU A 219 -0.95 -15.64 0.99
C LEU A 219 -2.25 -16.43 1.23
N ALA A 220 -3.37 -15.74 1.48
CA ALA A 220 -4.68 -16.37 1.60
C ALA A 220 -5.12 -17.02 0.28
N PHE A 221 -5.01 -16.32 -0.85
CA PHE A 221 -5.31 -16.84 -2.18
C PHE A 221 -4.53 -18.12 -2.49
N GLN A 222 -3.25 -18.15 -2.13
CA GLN A 222 -2.37 -19.31 -2.30
C GLN A 222 -2.63 -20.45 -1.30
N GLY A 223 -3.55 -20.27 -0.33
CA GLY A 223 -3.78 -21.24 0.74
C GLY A 223 -2.61 -21.37 1.73
N ARG A 224 -1.73 -20.36 1.80
CA ARG A 224 -0.49 -20.35 2.59
C ARG A 224 -0.62 -19.58 3.91
N ALA A 225 -1.74 -18.90 4.11
CA ALA A 225 -2.05 -18.21 5.36
C ALA A 225 -3.57 -18.12 5.57
N LYS A 226 -3.97 -17.96 6.83
CA LYS A 226 -5.31 -17.52 7.26
C LYS A 226 -5.21 -16.22 8.05
N ALA A 227 -6.24 -15.40 7.97
CA ALA A 227 -6.31 -14.16 8.72
C ALA A 227 -6.53 -14.45 10.23
N LEU A 228 -5.70 -13.82 11.06
CA LEU A 228 -5.82 -13.82 12.51
C LEU A 228 -6.53 -12.56 13.01
N TYR A 229 -6.22 -11.41 12.39
CA TYR A 229 -6.78 -10.12 12.74
C TYR A 229 -6.94 -9.25 11.50
N ASP A 230 -8.14 -8.71 11.31
CA ASP A 230 -8.45 -7.70 10.29
C ASP A 230 -8.21 -6.31 10.85
N GLY A 231 -7.34 -5.53 10.22
CA GLY A 231 -7.06 -4.16 10.63
C GLY A 231 -8.29 -3.25 10.66
N ALA A 232 -9.35 -3.60 9.94
CA ALA A 232 -10.62 -2.87 9.96
C ALA A 232 -11.33 -2.92 11.33
N GLU A 233 -10.99 -3.86 12.20
CA GLU A 233 -11.47 -3.93 13.59
C GLU A 233 -11.01 -2.72 14.43
N LEU A 234 -9.88 -2.07 14.07
CA LEU A 234 -9.43 -0.83 14.72
C LEU A 234 -10.37 0.36 14.46
N ASN A 235 -11.15 0.30 13.40
CA ASN A 235 -11.99 1.39 12.95
C ASN A 235 -11.23 2.73 12.85
N LEU A 236 -10.02 2.66 12.28
CA LEU A 236 -9.11 3.78 12.09
C LEU A 236 -8.66 3.82 10.63
N PRO A 237 -8.81 4.96 9.92
CA PRO A 237 -8.39 5.07 8.55
C PRO A 237 -6.91 4.75 8.35
N THR A 238 -6.59 4.06 7.26
CA THR A 238 -5.24 3.89 6.73
C THR A 238 -5.25 4.15 5.23
N PHE A 239 -4.16 4.68 4.70
CA PHE A 239 -4.09 5.08 3.30
C PHE A 239 -2.65 5.10 2.77
N HIS A 240 -2.53 5.27 1.46
CA HIS A 240 -1.30 5.64 0.80
C HIS A 240 -1.47 6.99 0.11
N GLY A 241 -0.39 7.76 0.03
CA GLY A 241 -0.41 9.08 -0.58
C GLY A 241 0.86 9.37 -1.38
N VAL A 242 0.79 10.44 -2.16
CA VAL A 242 1.89 10.98 -2.95
C VAL A 242 2.58 12.07 -2.15
N THR A 243 3.86 11.91 -1.93
CA THR A 243 4.74 12.93 -1.36
C THR A 243 5.71 13.46 -2.39
N VAL A 244 6.04 14.74 -2.30
CA VAL A 244 6.95 15.43 -3.22
C VAL A 244 8.00 16.20 -2.44
N VAL A 245 9.21 16.30 -2.96
CA VAL A 245 10.23 17.22 -2.42
C VAL A 245 9.73 18.66 -2.59
N GLU A 246 9.76 19.44 -1.52
CA GLU A 246 9.14 20.78 -1.50
C GLU A 246 9.77 21.71 -2.54
N ASP A 247 11.09 21.69 -2.71
CA ASP A 247 11.79 22.49 -3.70
C ASP A 247 11.36 22.11 -5.13
N PHE A 248 11.27 20.79 -5.43
CA PHE A 248 10.75 20.34 -6.73
C PHE A 248 9.32 20.86 -7.00
N ALA A 249 8.46 20.83 -5.99
CA ALA A 249 7.10 21.32 -6.13
C ALA A 249 7.03 22.86 -6.37
N LYS A 250 7.96 23.62 -5.76
CA LYS A 250 8.08 25.08 -5.96
C LYS A 250 8.70 25.44 -7.31
N ASP A 251 9.75 24.73 -7.71
CA ASP A 251 10.50 25.03 -8.92
C ASP A 251 9.78 24.54 -10.18
N ARG A 252 9.00 23.45 -10.04
CA ARG A 252 8.30 22.78 -11.15
C ARG A 252 6.82 22.48 -10.85
N PRO A 253 6.05 23.50 -10.41
CA PRO A 253 4.64 23.29 -10.02
C PRO A 253 3.80 22.72 -11.16
N ALA A 254 4.07 23.11 -12.38
CA ALA A 254 3.35 22.66 -13.56
C ALA A 254 3.61 21.17 -13.88
N VAL A 255 4.84 20.67 -13.67
CA VAL A 255 5.19 19.25 -13.81
C VAL A 255 4.50 18.40 -12.73
N LEU A 256 4.43 18.90 -11.49
CA LEU A 256 3.68 18.26 -10.42
C LEU A 256 2.19 18.19 -10.73
N GLU A 257 1.60 19.26 -11.27
CA GLU A 257 0.19 19.25 -11.70
C GLU A 257 -0.06 18.28 -12.86
N ASP A 258 0.90 18.10 -13.78
CA ASP A 258 0.82 17.08 -14.82
C ASP A 258 0.81 15.67 -14.23
N PHE A 259 1.66 15.41 -13.22
CA PHE A 259 1.64 14.14 -12.48
C PHE A 259 0.28 13.88 -11.82
N LEU A 260 -0.28 14.90 -11.15
CA LEU A 260 -1.58 14.78 -10.46
C LEU A 260 -2.75 14.62 -11.46
N ARG A 261 -2.69 15.23 -12.65
CA ARG A 261 -3.67 14.98 -13.73
C ARG A 261 -3.58 13.55 -14.24
N ALA A 262 -2.35 13.08 -14.49
CA ALA A 262 -2.12 11.71 -14.93
C ALA A 262 -2.58 10.69 -13.87
N GLN A 263 -2.34 10.97 -12.58
CA GLN A 263 -2.87 10.18 -11.46
C GLN A 263 -4.41 10.18 -11.45
N GLY A 264 -5.05 11.31 -11.67
CA GLY A 264 -6.51 11.44 -11.78
C GLY A 264 -7.06 10.55 -12.89
N ARG A 265 -6.47 10.61 -14.09
CA ARG A 265 -6.83 9.77 -15.24
C ARG A 265 -6.63 8.27 -14.96
N ALA A 266 -5.54 7.90 -14.28
CA ALA A 266 -5.31 6.49 -13.90
C ALA A 266 -6.33 6.01 -12.84
N THR A 267 -6.78 6.91 -11.95
CA THR A 267 -7.83 6.61 -10.97
C THR A 267 -9.19 6.42 -11.67
N GLU A 268 -9.52 7.27 -12.63
CA GLU A 268 -10.75 7.15 -13.46
C GLU A 268 -10.73 5.84 -14.25
N TYR A 269 -9.62 5.53 -14.94
CA TYR A 269 -9.45 4.27 -15.65
C TYR A 269 -9.66 3.05 -14.76
N LEU A 270 -9.13 3.07 -13.53
CA LEU A 270 -9.31 1.99 -12.56
C LEU A 270 -10.80 1.81 -12.18
N HIS A 271 -11.54 2.91 -12.02
CA HIS A 271 -12.96 2.86 -11.70
C HIS A 271 -13.82 2.37 -12.88
N GLU A 272 -13.50 2.80 -14.09
CA GLU A 272 -14.27 2.44 -15.30
C GLU A 272 -13.94 1.04 -15.80
N HIS A 273 -12.69 0.57 -15.58
CA HIS A 273 -12.17 -0.68 -16.12
C HIS A 273 -11.48 -1.54 -15.03
N PRO A 274 -12.16 -1.89 -13.91
CA PRO A 274 -11.52 -2.50 -12.73
C PRO A 274 -10.86 -3.86 -13.03
N VAL A 275 -11.43 -4.66 -13.92
CA VAL A 275 -10.87 -5.95 -14.35
C VAL A 275 -9.61 -5.72 -15.20
N ALA A 276 -9.68 -4.88 -16.24
CA ALA A 276 -8.55 -4.57 -17.10
C ALA A 276 -7.40 -3.91 -16.33
N ALA A 277 -7.71 -3.02 -15.38
CA ALA A 277 -6.73 -2.43 -14.47
C ALA A 277 -6.06 -3.50 -13.60
N SER A 278 -6.84 -4.45 -13.04
CA SER A 278 -6.32 -5.55 -12.24
C SER A 278 -5.39 -6.46 -13.05
N GLU A 279 -5.75 -6.78 -14.29
CA GLU A 279 -4.93 -7.60 -15.19
C GLU A 279 -3.64 -6.86 -15.63
N SER A 280 -3.72 -5.56 -15.89
CA SER A 280 -2.55 -4.73 -16.20
C SER A 280 -1.54 -4.73 -15.05
N VAL A 281 -2.02 -4.50 -13.82
CA VAL A 281 -1.18 -4.54 -12.61
C VAL A 281 -0.62 -5.94 -12.38
N ALA A 282 -1.43 -6.98 -12.53
CA ALA A 282 -1.00 -8.38 -12.41
C ALA A 282 0.15 -8.70 -13.39
N LYS A 283 0.01 -8.30 -14.65
CA LYS A 283 1.05 -8.46 -15.69
C LYS A 283 2.35 -7.74 -15.30
N ALA A 284 2.26 -6.53 -14.76
CA ALA A 284 3.43 -5.73 -14.40
C ALA A 284 4.14 -6.22 -13.12
N THR A 285 3.43 -6.89 -12.20
CA THR A 285 3.94 -7.24 -10.86
C THR A 285 4.17 -8.73 -10.63
N GLY A 286 3.59 -9.59 -11.48
CA GLY A 286 3.54 -11.03 -11.29
C GLY A 286 2.58 -11.48 -10.17
N LEU A 287 1.72 -10.59 -9.66
CA LEU A 287 0.66 -10.93 -8.72
C LEU A 287 -0.52 -11.60 -9.48
N PRO A 288 -1.27 -12.52 -8.86
CA PRO A 288 -2.54 -12.97 -9.42
C PRO A 288 -3.52 -11.78 -9.59
N ALA A 289 -4.18 -11.70 -10.73
CA ALA A 289 -5.14 -10.62 -10.98
C ALA A 289 -6.32 -10.65 -9.99
N GLU A 290 -6.67 -11.84 -9.49
CA GLU A 290 -7.68 -12.06 -8.46
C GLU A 290 -7.30 -11.37 -7.13
N VAL A 291 -6.02 -11.40 -6.79
CA VAL A 291 -5.49 -10.70 -5.60
C VAL A 291 -5.50 -9.19 -5.84
N VAL A 292 -5.11 -8.73 -7.03
CA VAL A 292 -5.18 -7.30 -7.37
C VAL A 292 -6.62 -6.82 -7.30
N HIS A 293 -7.58 -7.57 -7.85
CA HIS A 293 -8.99 -7.22 -7.85
C HIS A 293 -9.62 -7.21 -6.44
N LEU A 294 -9.21 -8.12 -5.54
CA LEU A 294 -9.63 -8.09 -4.13
C LEU A 294 -9.41 -6.72 -3.49
N TYR A 295 -8.31 -6.06 -3.82
CA TYR A 295 -7.97 -4.75 -3.24
C TYR A 295 -8.43 -3.57 -4.10
N ASN A 296 -8.35 -3.69 -5.43
CA ASN A 296 -8.48 -2.58 -6.37
C ASN A 296 -9.75 -2.66 -7.24
N GLY A 297 -10.55 -3.72 -7.12
CA GLY A 297 -11.79 -3.90 -7.85
C GLY A 297 -12.86 -2.85 -7.50
N ALA A 298 -13.97 -2.89 -8.19
CA ALA A 298 -15.07 -1.91 -8.01
C ALA A 298 -15.60 -1.85 -6.56
N GLN A 299 -15.51 -2.96 -5.82
CA GLN A 299 -15.85 -3.07 -4.40
C GLN A 299 -14.62 -3.44 -3.55
N GLY A 300 -13.43 -3.23 -4.09
CA GLY A 300 -12.17 -3.63 -3.46
C GLY A 300 -11.97 -3.03 -2.07
N ILE A 301 -11.05 -3.64 -1.30
CA ILE A 301 -10.72 -3.19 0.05
C ILE A 301 -10.23 -1.73 0.06
N ALA A 302 -9.52 -1.30 -0.99
CA ALA A 302 -9.05 0.07 -1.16
C ALA A 302 -10.06 0.90 -1.96
N THR A 303 -10.42 2.06 -1.43
CA THR A 303 -11.11 3.11 -2.19
C THR A 303 -10.05 4.03 -2.79
N PHE A 304 -10.14 4.29 -4.09
CA PHE A 304 -9.21 5.17 -4.80
C PHE A 304 -9.81 6.56 -5.00
N ASP A 305 -9.05 7.57 -4.57
CA ASP A 305 -9.41 8.99 -4.70
C ASP A 305 -8.11 9.80 -4.55
N THR A 306 -7.99 10.90 -5.27
CA THR A 306 -6.79 11.74 -5.23
C THR A 306 -6.87 12.87 -4.21
N THR A 307 -8.04 13.06 -3.57
CA THR A 307 -8.28 14.16 -2.63
C THR A 307 -7.83 13.83 -1.21
N VAL A 308 -7.28 14.83 -0.50
CA VAL A 308 -6.87 14.67 0.89
C VAL A 308 -8.05 14.89 1.82
N LYS A 309 -8.68 13.81 2.28
CA LYS A 309 -9.88 13.86 3.12
C LYS A 309 -9.55 14.22 4.58
N PRO A 310 -10.41 14.99 5.28
CA PRO A 310 -10.19 15.36 6.69
C PRO A 310 -9.96 14.15 7.61
N ALA A 311 -10.68 13.04 7.36
CA ALA A 311 -10.55 11.81 8.14
C ALA A 311 -9.14 11.20 8.02
N LEU A 312 -8.50 11.28 6.85
CA LEU A 312 -7.14 10.78 6.62
C LEU A 312 -6.09 11.66 7.31
N VAL A 313 -6.26 12.98 7.26
CA VAL A 313 -5.40 13.92 8.01
C VAL A 313 -5.51 13.68 9.52
N ALA A 314 -6.73 13.48 10.03
CA ALA A 314 -6.96 13.14 11.43
C ALA A 314 -6.32 11.80 11.82
N ALA A 315 -6.30 10.81 10.92
CA ALA A 315 -5.62 9.54 11.13
C ALA A 315 -4.10 9.73 11.22
N LEU A 316 -3.48 10.49 10.30
CA LEU A 316 -2.04 10.83 10.39
C LEU A 316 -1.67 11.45 11.74
N LYS A 317 -2.49 12.40 12.24
CA LYS A 317 -2.25 13.01 13.56
C LYS A 317 -2.29 11.97 14.69
N LYS A 318 -3.13 10.95 14.57
CA LYS A 318 -3.18 9.83 15.53
C LYS A 318 -2.01 8.85 15.38
N ASP A 319 -1.36 8.79 14.22
CA ASP A 319 -0.21 7.90 13.97
C ASP A 319 1.10 8.46 14.54
N VAL A 320 1.25 9.78 14.64
CA VAL A 320 2.46 10.42 15.20
C VAL A 320 2.83 9.87 16.59
N PRO A 321 1.93 9.77 17.60
CA PRO A 321 2.27 9.20 18.89
C PRO A 321 2.80 7.76 18.84
N VAL A 322 2.28 6.92 17.93
CA VAL A 322 2.75 5.54 17.75
C VAL A 322 4.19 5.52 17.25
N LEU A 323 4.49 6.30 16.22
CA LEU A 323 5.84 6.43 15.69
C LEU A 323 6.82 7.05 16.69
N ARG A 324 6.36 7.97 17.52
CA ARG A 324 7.19 8.57 18.60
C ARG A 324 7.51 7.55 19.69
N SER A 325 6.55 6.74 20.12
CA SER A 325 6.78 5.68 21.11
C SER A 325 7.79 4.64 20.59
N ALA A 326 7.77 4.36 19.30
CA ALA A 326 8.74 3.51 18.61
C ALA A 326 10.09 4.21 18.31
N LYS A 327 10.27 5.49 18.68
CA LYS A 327 11.45 6.32 18.42
C LYS A 327 11.80 6.45 16.92
N LEU A 328 10.81 6.34 16.04
CA LEU A 328 10.98 6.45 14.58
C LEU A 328 10.87 7.89 14.08
N VAL A 329 10.14 8.74 14.81
CA VAL A 329 10.02 10.17 14.54
C VAL A 329 10.07 10.98 15.83
N GLY A 330 10.39 12.28 15.72
CA GLY A 330 10.11 13.30 16.74
C GLY A 330 8.71 13.89 16.55
N ASP A 331 8.60 15.22 16.73
CA ASP A 331 7.38 15.94 16.40
C ASP A 331 7.25 16.12 14.88
N VAL A 332 6.07 15.81 14.36
CA VAL A 332 5.69 16.04 12.97
C VAL A 332 4.48 16.97 12.95
N ASP A 333 4.66 18.11 12.32
CA ASP A 333 3.56 19.03 12.03
C ASP A 333 2.81 18.52 10.79
N VAL A 334 1.73 17.78 11.03
CA VAL A 334 0.92 17.17 9.98
C VAL A 334 0.22 18.22 9.14
N ASP A 335 -0.23 19.35 9.74
CA ASP A 335 -0.90 20.40 8.99
C ASP A 335 0.06 21.13 8.06
N ALA A 336 1.30 21.34 8.48
CA ALA A 336 2.34 21.90 7.62
C ALA A 336 2.83 20.90 6.56
N PHE A 337 2.71 19.58 6.80
CA PHE A 337 3.11 18.53 5.84
C PHE A 337 2.10 18.40 4.70
N VAL A 338 0.81 18.56 4.96
CA VAL A 338 -0.26 18.44 3.95
C VAL A 338 -0.33 19.72 3.10
N ASP A 339 -0.19 19.54 1.78
CA ASP A 339 -0.31 20.62 0.81
C ASP A 339 -1.29 20.27 -0.31
N GLU A 340 -2.53 20.67 -0.14
CA GLU A 340 -3.62 20.41 -1.08
C GLU A 340 -3.65 21.38 -2.29
N GLN A 341 -2.80 22.41 -2.34
CA GLN A 341 -2.93 23.47 -3.34
C GLN A 341 -2.85 22.97 -4.79
N TYR A 342 -1.96 22.01 -5.06
CA TYR A 342 -1.75 21.45 -6.40
C TYR A 342 -2.92 20.58 -6.84
N VAL A 343 -3.35 19.63 -6.01
CA VAL A 343 -4.50 18.77 -6.33
C VAL A 343 -5.80 19.56 -6.41
N LYS A 344 -5.96 20.65 -5.63
CA LYS A 344 -7.09 21.58 -5.75
C LYS A 344 -7.11 22.26 -7.12
N ARG A 345 -5.97 22.71 -7.62
CA ARG A 345 -5.89 23.33 -8.97
C ARG A 345 -6.24 22.34 -10.07
N VAL A 346 -5.78 21.10 -9.96
CA VAL A 346 -6.08 20.02 -10.93
C VAL A 346 -7.58 19.68 -10.96
N HIS A 347 -8.22 19.56 -9.80
CA HIS A 347 -9.66 19.29 -9.70
C HIS A 347 -10.55 20.50 -9.99
N GLY A 348 -10.02 21.71 -9.82
CA GLY A 348 -10.80 22.94 -9.95
C GLY A 348 -12.01 22.98 -9.01
N SER A 349 -13.16 23.38 -9.53
CA SER A 349 -14.43 23.48 -8.77
C SER A 349 -14.96 22.13 -8.26
N ALA A 350 -14.53 21.00 -8.84
CA ALA A 350 -14.95 19.67 -8.41
C ALA A 350 -14.30 19.21 -7.09
N TYR A 351 -13.19 19.84 -6.66
CA TYR A 351 -12.42 19.39 -5.50
C TYR A 351 -13.25 19.25 -4.22
N ALA A 352 -14.02 20.25 -3.87
CA ALA A 352 -14.80 20.23 -2.63
C ALA A 352 -15.80 19.06 -2.58
N LYS A 353 -16.48 18.80 -3.69
CA LYS A 353 -17.42 17.66 -3.83
C LYS A 353 -16.67 16.31 -3.75
N ALA A 354 -15.57 16.15 -4.47
CA ALA A 354 -14.76 14.93 -4.45
C ALA A 354 -14.18 14.67 -3.04
N ARG A 355 -13.67 15.70 -2.37
CA ARG A 355 -13.12 15.61 -1.01
C ARG A 355 -14.18 15.19 0.03
N ALA A 356 -15.42 15.61 -0.15
CA ALA A 356 -16.53 15.24 0.73
C ALA A 356 -17.14 13.87 0.43
N ALA A 357 -16.89 13.31 -0.74
CA ALA A 357 -17.42 12.01 -1.13
C ALA A 357 -16.85 10.89 -0.24
N GLY A 358 -17.74 9.99 0.20
CA GLY A 358 -17.37 8.77 0.91
C GLY A 358 -17.02 7.61 -0.06
N PRO A 359 -16.60 6.46 0.48
CA PRO A 359 -16.46 5.25 -0.31
C PRO A 359 -17.83 4.82 -0.90
N PRO A 360 -17.83 4.05 -2.00
CA PRO A 360 -19.05 3.47 -2.55
C PRO A 360 -19.80 2.67 -1.47
N ALA A 361 -21.14 2.59 -1.61
CA ALA A 361 -21.92 1.75 -0.71
C ALA A 361 -21.51 0.28 -0.84
N ALA A 362 -21.31 -0.39 0.30
CA ALA A 362 -20.99 -1.81 0.32
C ALA A 362 -22.14 -2.62 -0.30
N ARG A 363 -21.79 -3.65 -1.07
CA ARG A 363 -22.71 -4.65 -1.65
C ARG A 363 -22.44 -6.02 -1.01
N GLY A 364 -23.25 -7.02 -1.35
CA GLY A 364 -23.10 -8.37 -0.82
C GLY A 364 -21.92 -9.16 -1.39
N GLY A 365 -21.20 -8.61 -2.36
CA GLY A 365 -20.02 -9.18 -2.96
C GLY A 365 -20.12 -9.29 -4.48
N GLU A 366 -19.12 -9.96 -5.10
CA GLU A 366 -19.03 -10.11 -6.54
C GLU A 366 -18.39 -11.43 -6.96
N VAL A 367 -18.64 -11.85 -8.19
CA VAL A 367 -18.07 -13.05 -8.81
C VAL A 367 -17.38 -12.67 -10.11
N TRP A 368 -16.18 -13.17 -10.30
CA TRP A 368 -15.41 -13.06 -11.54
C TRP A 368 -15.32 -14.43 -12.23
N LEU A 369 -15.81 -14.50 -13.44
CA LEU A 369 -15.73 -15.70 -14.27
C LEU A 369 -14.57 -15.63 -15.26
N LYS A 370 -14.03 -16.78 -15.64
CA LYS A 370 -12.97 -16.89 -16.65
C LYS A 370 -13.46 -16.38 -18.00
N GLY A 371 -12.67 -15.52 -18.62
CA GLY A 371 -12.97 -14.92 -19.92
C GLY A 371 -13.94 -13.74 -19.89
N GLU A 372 -14.38 -13.31 -18.70
CA GLU A 372 -15.18 -12.10 -18.52
C GLU A 372 -14.28 -10.88 -18.28
N ASP A 373 -14.60 -9.76 -18.85
CA ASP A 373 -13.93 -8.46 -18.70
C ASP A 373 -14.53 -7.59 -17.59
N SER A 374 -15.53 -8.11 -16.91
CA SER A 374 -16.23 -7.49 -15.78
C SER A 374 -16.62 -8.54 -14.74
N THR A 375 -16.93 -8.10 -13.53
CA THR A 375 -17.47 -8.95 -12.45
C THR A 375 -18.98 -8.80 -12.36
N SER A 376 -19.66 -9.85 -11.88
CA SER A 376 -21.10 -9.81 -11.54
C SER A 376 -21.22 -9.45 -10.06
N ALA A 377 -21.91 -8.33 -9.75
CA ALA A 377 -22.14 -7.87 -8.38
C ALA A 377 -23.52 -8.33 -7.86
N PHE A 378 -23.58 -8.63 -6.56
CA PHE A 378 -24.77 -9.17 -5.88
C PHE A 378 -25.12 -8.36 -4.64
N ALA A 379 -26.38 -8.41 -4.24
CA ALA A 379 -26.87 -7.70 -3.05
C ALA A 379 -26.52 -8.43 -1.74
N THR A 380 -26.37 -9.75 -1.78
CA THR A 380 -26.09 -10.58 -0.60
C THR A 380 -24.97 -11.60 -0.87
N SER A 381 -24.25 -11.98 0.19
CA SER A 381 -23.23 -13.04 0.11
C SER A 381 -23.82 -14.41 -0.25
N ALA A 382 -25.08 -14.67 0.09
CA ALA A 382 -25.79 -15.89 -0.31
C ALA A 382 -26.01 -15.95 -1.84
N GLU A 383 -26.31 -14.81 -2.47
CA GLU A 383 -26.41 -14.74 -3.95
C GLU A 383 -25.06 -14.97 -4.62
N VAL A 384 -23.96 -14.43 -4.06
CA VAL A 384 -22.59 -14.72 -4.51
C VAL A 384 -22.32 -16.22 -4.49
N LEU A 385 -22.62 -16.90 -3.38
CA LEU A 385 -22.42 -18.35 -3.25
C LEU A 385 -23.27 -19.14 -4.25
N ARG A 386 -24.54 -18.76 -4.42
CA ARG A 386 -25.47 -19.41 -5.36
C ARG A 386 -24.96 -19.31 -6.80
N TYR A 387 -24.54 -18.09 -7.19
CA TYR A 387 -24.02 -17.85 -8.52
C TYR A 387 -22.70 -18.60 -8.75
N ALA A 388 -21.77 -18.56 -7.80
CA ALA A 388 -20.51 -19.30 -7.85
C ALA A 388 -20.75 -20.82 -7.94
N ALA A 389 -21.72 -21.37 -7.20
CA ALA A 389 -22.10 -22.80 -7.25
C ALA A 389 -22.62 -23.21 -8.62
N GLY A 390 -23.35 -22.34 -9.31
CA GLY A 390 -23.85 -22.57 -10.67
C GLY A 390 -22.80 -22.47 -11.79
N HIS A 391 -21.65 -21.87 -11.49
CA HIS A 391 -20.63 -21.58 -12.50
C HIS A 391 -19.24 -22.12 -12.12
N LYS A 392 -19.16 -23.24 -11.39
CA LYS A 392 -17.90 -23.79 -10.86
C LYS A 392 -16.78 -23.95 -11.87
N ASP A 393 -17.09 -24.42 -13.07
CA ASP A 393 -16.08 -24.67 -14.12
C ASP A 393 -15.48 -23.39 -14.70
N ARG A 394 -16.24 -22.31 -14.64
CA ARG A 394 -15.85 -20.97 -15.11
C ARG A 394 -15.41 -20.05 -13.99
N LEU A 395 -15.58 -20.44 -12.72
CA LEU A 395 -15.25 -19.58 -11.60
C LEU A 395 -13.77 -19.23 -11.60
N ARG A 396 -13.46 -17.94 -11.58
CA ARG A 396 -12.12 -17.39 -11.40
C ARG A 396 -11.92 -17.00 -9.94
N ALA A 397 -12.82 -16.18 -9.40
CA ALA A 397 -12.85 -15.81 -7.98
C ALA A 397 -14.25 -15.39 -7.56
N ALA A 398 -14.55 -15.53 -6.27
CA ALA A 398 -15.74 -14.97 -5.63
C ALA A 398 -15.30 -14.19 -4.38
N TYR A 399 -15.86 -13.02 -4.20
CA TYR A 399 -15.51 -12.09 -3.13
C TYR A 399 -16.76 -11.76 -2.31
N VAL A 400 -16.61 -11.75 -0.99
CA VAL A 400 -17.70 -11.45 -0.03
C VAL A 400 -17.21 -10.48 1.03
N PRO A 401 -18.04 -9.53 1.48
CA PRO A 401 -17.68 -8.63 2.58
C PRO A 401 -17.81 -9.35 3.92
N ASP A 402 -16.85 -9.15 4.81
CA ASP A 402 -16.95 -9.53 6.21
C ASP A 402 -18.21 -8.94 6.85
N ALA A 403 -18.97 -9.75 7.54
CA ALA A 403 -20.25 -9.33 8.11
C ALA A 403 -20.14 -8.26 9.21
N GLY A 404 -18.99 -8.16 9.88
CA GLY A 404 -18.74 -7.18 10.95
C GLY A 404 -18.00 -5.94 10.47
N THR A 405 -16.97 -6.12 9.64
CA THR A 405 -16.08 -5.03 9.23
C THR A 405 -16.36 -4.50 7.82
N GLY A 406 -17.01 -5.29 6.98
CA GLY A 406 -17.20 -4.99 5.56
C GLY A 406 -15.95 -5.22 4.70
N THR A 407 -14.85 -5.71 5.27
CA THR A 407 -13.63 -6.01 4.52
C THR A 407 -13.91 -7.09 3.48
N LEU A 408 -13.68 -6.80 2.21
CA LEU A 408 -13.85 -7.78 1.15
C LEU A 408 -12.83 -8.91 1.30
N TRP A 409 -13.27 -10.16 1.09
CA TRP A 409 -12.39 -11.33 1.16
C TRP A 409 -12.78 -12.38 0.14
N PHE A 410 -11.88 -13.34 -0.11
CA PHE A 410 -12.20 -14.49 -0.96
C PHE A 410 -13.25 -15.36 -0.29
N ALA A 411 -14.34 -15.69 -0.98
CA ALA A 411 -15.44 -16.45 -0.45
C ALA A 411 -15.03 -17.87 0.03
N ASP A 412 -14.07 -18.51 -0.66
CA ASP A 412 -13.50 -19.81 -0.33
C ASP A 412 -12.46 -19.77 0.81
N ARG A 413 -12.08 -18.57 1.26
CA ARG A 413 -11.15 -18.33 2.37
C ARG A 413 -11.83 -17.69 3.58
N ALA A 414 -13.05 -17.21 3.41
CA ALA A 414 -13.86 -16.67 4.50
C ALA A 414 -14.29 -17.78 5.47
N VAL A 415 -14.43 -17.43 6.73
CA VAL A 415 -15.04 -18.29 7.76
C VAL A 415 -16.54 -18.05 7.74
N TRP A 416 -17.30 -19.06 7.36
CA TRP A 416 -18.74 -18.94 7.21
C TRP A 416 -19.50 -19.32 8.49
N VAL A 417 -20.45 -18.47 8.85
CA VAL A 417 -21.44 -18.77 9.92
C VAL A 417 -22.80 -18.94 9.27
N SER A 418 -23.48 -20.06 9.61
CA SER A 418 -24.86 -20.33 9.23
C SER A 418 -25.75 -20.17 10.45
N ASP A 419 -26.83 -19.39 10.29
CA ASP A 419 -27.87 -19.19 11.28
C ASP A 419 -29.23 -19.35 10.58
N GLY A 420 -29.79 -20.58 10.63
CA GLY A 420 -30.92 -20.94 9.78
C GLY A 420 -30.58 -20.72 8.28
N PRO A 421 -31.38 -19.91 7.56
CA PRO A 421 -31.13 -19.62 6.15
C PRO A 421 -30.06 -18.54 5.91
N GLU A 422 -29.63 -17.83 6.94
CA GLU A 422 -28.68 -16.75 6.85
C GLU A 422 -27.24 -17.27 6.80
N LEU A 423 -26.44 -16.73 5.88
CA LEU A 423 -25.03 -17.07 5.70
C LEU A 423 -24.19 -15.81 5.84
N ARG A 424 -23.37 -15.74 6.89
CA ARG A 424 -22.51 -14.60 7.21
C ARG A 424 -21.05 -14.99 7.05
N PRO A 425 -20.29 -14.30 6.16
CA PRO A 425 -18.86 -14.50 6.00
C PRO A 425 -18.05 -13.63 6.96
N TYR A 426 -16.95 -14.15 7.46
CA TYR A 426 -15.97 -13.45 8.29
C TYR A 426 -14.55 -13.64 7.75
N VAL A 427 -13.73 -12.59 7.82
CA VAL A 427 -12.31 -12.66 7.48
C VAL A 427 -11.55 -13.51 8.51
N THR A 428 -11.92 -13.39 9.79
CA THR A 428 -11.21 -14.04 10.90
C THR A 428 -12.08 -15.07 11.65
N GLY A 429 -11.43 -16.14 12.12
CA GLY A 429 -12.11 -17.12 12.97
C GLY A 429 -12.54 -16.56 14.33
N SER A 430 -11.88 -15.52 14.84
CA SER A 430 -12.27 -14.84 16.09
C SER A 430 -13.61 -14.11 15.93
N ALA A 431 -13.81 -13.38 14.83
CA ALA A 431 -15.07 -12.70 14.54
C ALA A 431 -16.22 -13.69 14.35
N ALA A 432 -15.98 -14.77 13.59
CA ALA A 432 -16.97 -15.84 13.40
C ALA A 432 -17.38 -16.50 14.72
N ARG A 433 -16.44 -16.79 15.63
CA ARG A 433 -16.75 -17.35 16.95
C ARG A 433 -17.52 -16.37 17.84
N ALA A 434 -17.20 -15.08 17.76
CA ALA A 434 -17.93 -14.05 18.50
C ALA A 434 -19.38 -13.96 18.02
N ASP A 435 -19.63 -14.08 16.72
CA ASP A 435 -20.98 -14.11 16.14
C ASP A 435 -21.77 -15.35 16.62
N VAL A 436 -21.16 -16.54 16.55
CA VAL A 436 -21.80 -17.77 17.06
C VAL A 436 -22.13 -17.66 18.56
N ALA A 437 -21.27 -17.04 19.36
CA ALA A 437 -21.52 -16.84 20.78
C ALA A 437 -22.67 -15.86 21.05
N ALA A 438 -22.93 -14.91 20.14
CA ALA A 438 -24.00 -13.93 20.24
C ALA A 438 -25.35 -14.45 19.72
N HIS A 439 -25.39 -15.49 18.88
CA HIS A 439 -26.58 -16.00 18.21
C HIS A 439 -26.77 -17.49 18.50
N PRO A 440 -27.68 -17.84 19.47
CA PRO A 440 -27.99 -19.24 19.77
C PRO A 440 -28.56 -19.97 18.55
N GLY A 441 -27.89 -21.05 18.13
CA GLY A 441 -28.25 -21.81 16.92
C GLY A 441 -27.35 -21.56 15.71
N ALA A 442 -26.61 -20.45 15.72
CA ALA A 442 -25.56 -20.20 14.71
C ALA A 442 -24.38 -21.18 14.85
N ARG A 443 -23.76 -21.53 13.75
CA ARG A 443 -22.61 -22.43 13.72
C ARG A 443 -21.63 -22.08 12.60
N ILE A 444 -20.36 -22.29 12.84
CA ILE A 444 -19.34 -22.22 11.79
C ILE A 444 -19.50 -23.43 10.87
N VAL A 445 -19.51 -23.19 9.57
CA VAL A 445 -19.65 -24.20 8.53
C VAL A 445 -18.51 -24.11 7.51
N PRO A 446 -18.08 -25.25 6.93
CA PRO A 446 -17.14 -25.23 5.80
C PRO A 446 -17.72 -24.49 4.58
N TYR A 447 -16.86 -23.93 3.73
CA TYR A 447 -17.28 -23.27 2.49
C TYR A 447 -18.15 -24.16 1.59
N ALA A 448 -17.83 -25.47 1.45
CA ALA A 448 -18.64 -26.39 0.68
C ALA A 448 -20.09 -26.49 1.23
N THR A 449 -20.24 -26.53 2.56
CA THR A 449 -21.56 -26.53 3.21
C THR A 449 -22.30 -25.20 2.98
N ALA A 450 -21.58 -24.08 3.06
CA ALA A 450 -22.17 -22.75 2.77
C ALA A 450 -22.67 -22.68 1.31
N LEU A 451 -21.95 -23.22 0.35
CA LEU A 451 -22.39 -23.32 -1.05
C LEU A 451 -23.67 -24.17 -1.20
N ASP A 452 -23.77 -25.29 -0.47
CA ASP A 452 -24.95 -26.16 -0.53
C ASP A 452 -26.17 -25.50 0.14
N LEU A 453 -25.99 -24.84 1.28
CA LEU A 453 -27.04 -24.10 1.98
C LEU A 453 -27.56 -22.88 1.17
N ALA A 454 -26.72 -22.28 0.33
CA ALA A 454 -27.10 -21.15 -0.52
C ALA A 454 -27.98 -21.55 -1.73
N ARG A 455 -28.10 -22.85 -2.07
CA ARG A 455 -28.93 -23.31 -3.20
C ARG A 455 -30.42 -23.08 -2.88
N PRO A 456 -31.24 -22.75 -3.89
CA PRO A 456 -32.70 -22.77 -3.70
C PRO A 456 -33.14 -24.19 -3.33
N SER A 457 -34.03 -24.29 -2.34
CA SER A 457 -34.70 -25.51 -1.97
C SER A 457 -35.67 -25.98 -3.08
#